data_ab806a679663aa4b968843c311981e1c
#
_entry.id   ab806a679663aa4b968843c311981e1c
#
_cell.length_a   1.000
_cell.length_b   1.000
_cell.length_c   1.000
_cell.angle_alpha   90.00
_cell.angle_beta   90.00
_cell.angle_gamma   90.00
#
_symmetry.space_group_name_H-M   'P 1'
#
loop_
_entity.id
_entity.type
_entity.pdbx_description
1 polymer ?
#
loop_
_entity_poly.entity_id
_entity_poly.type
_entity_poly.pdbx_seq_one_letter_code
_entity_poly.pdbx_strand_id
1 'polypeptide(L)'
;MGIFAGSGVGKSVLLSMLARNVDADVSVIGLIGERGREVQEFLQDDLGEEGLARSVVVVATSDEPALMRRQAAYLTLAIAEYFRDEDKDVMCMMDSVTRFAMAQREIGLSAGEPPTAKGYTPTVFTELPKLLERAGPGLGEGTITGIFTVLVDGDDHNEPVADAVRGILDGHIVMQRSIAERGRYPAINILKSVSRTMPRSADPAFLPSVTRARQVMATYADMEELIRLGAYRAGSSPEVDEAIRLHEPLETFLRQGKDESTGIGEGYRRLEQILQTLETER
;
A
#
# COMPACT_ATOMS: atom_id res chain seq x y z
N MET A 1 4.76 4.83 -4.02
CA MET A 1 3.45 4.12 -3.96
C MET A 1 2.78 4.37 -2.62
N GLY A 2 1.43 4.54 -2.60
CA GLY A 2 0.66 4.73 -1.36
C GLY A 2 -0.02 3.46 -0.88
N ILE A 3 -0.06 3.20 0.43
CA ILE A 3 -0.90 2.16 1.05
C ILE A 3 -1.98 2.87 1.86
N PHE A 4 -3.21 2.78 1.39
CA PHE A 4 -4.38 3.40 2.00
C PHE A 4 -5.11 2.37 2.84
N ALA A 5 -5.19 2.60 4.14
CA ALA A 5 -5.72 1.62 5.08
C ALA A 5 -6.48 2.28 6.23
N GLY A 6 -7.61 1.71 6.58
CA GLY A 6 -8.26 1.99 7.86
C GLY A 6 -7.50 1.38 9.04
N SER A 7 -7.92 1.67 10.26
CA SER A 7 -7.33 1.06 11.44
C SER A 7 -7.70 -0.44 11.53
N GLY A 8 -6.73 -1.29 11.88
CA GLY A 8 -6.96 -2.71 12.17
C GLY A 8 -7.18 -3.63 10.95
N VAL A 9 -6.82 -3.19 9.73
CA VAL A 9 -6.96 -4.01 8.50
C VAL A 9 -5.69 -4.80 8.14
N GLY A 10 -4.66 -4.81 8.99
CA GLY A 10 -3.41 -5.54 8.76
C GLY A 10 -2.33 -4.71 8.05
N LYS A 11 -2.39 -3.37 8.11
CA LYS A 11 -1.39 -2.47 7.51
C LYS A 11 0.04 -2.76 7.97
N SER A 12 0.28 -2.86 9.27
CA SER A 12 1.62 -3.08 9.85
C SER A 12 2.19 -4.45 9.43
N VAL A 13 1.33 -5.48 9.36
CA VAL A 13 1.73 -6.81 8.86
C VAL A 13 2.15 -6.72 7.39
N LEU A 14 1.40 -6.01 6.54
CA LEU A 14 1.79 -5.83 5.13
C LEU A 14 3.12 -5.08 5.00
N LEU A 15 3.34 -4.02 5.80
CA LEU A 15 4.61 -3.30 5.82
C LEU A 15 5.77 -4.19 6.24
N SER A 16 5.59 -5.04 7.24
CA SER A 16 6.63 -5.97 7.69
C SER A 16 6.95 -7.04 6.63
N MET A 17 5.94 -7.54 5.92
CA MET A 17 6.15 -8.45 4.78
C MET A 17 6.97 -7.78 3.67
N LEU A 18 6.69 -6.52 3.35
CA LEU A 18 7.45 -5.74 2.38
C LEU A 18 8.89 -5.52 2.87
N ALA A 19 9.08 -5.08 4.12
CA ALA A 19 10.41 -4.82 4.68
C ALA A 19 11.33 -6.05 4.68
N ARG A 20 10.76 -7.23 4.95
CA ARG A 20 11.53 -8.48 5.00
C ARG A 20 11.84 -9.07 3.63
N ASN A 21 10.93 -8.91 2.66
CA ASN A 21 10.99 -9.65 1.39
C ASN A 21 11.39 -8.78 0.19
N VAL A 22 11.58 -7.46 0.38
CA VAL A 22 12.01 -6.59 -0.72
C VAL A 22 13.48 -6.83 -1.06
N ASP A 23 13.76 -6.86 -2.35
CA ASP A 23 15.11 -6.90 -2.90
C ASP A 23 15.63 -5.46 -3.01
N ALA A 24 16.19 -4.95 -1.91
CA ALA A 24 16.80 -3.64 -1.80
C ALA A 24 18.08 -3.74 -0.95
N ASP A 25 19.08 -2.90 -1.24
CA ASP A 25 20.34 -2.87 -0.48
C ASP A 25 20.11 -2.45 0.97
N VAL A 26 19.21 -1.47 1.18
CA VAL A 26 18.89 -0.94 2.50
C VAL A 26 17.43 -0.52 2.59
N SER A 27 16.82 -0.75 3.75
CA SER A 27 15.51 -0.25 4.10
C SER A 27 15.63 0.95 5.04
N VAL A 28 14.98 2.06 4.72
CA VAL A 28 14.88 3.24 5.58
C VAL A 28 13.42 3.39 6.00
N ILE A 29 13.15 3.22 7.29
CA ILE A 29 11.79 3.13 7.83
C ILE A 29 11.53 4.30 8.76
N GLY A 30 10.56 5.14 8.42
CA GLY A 30 10.08 6.23 9.26
C GLY A 30 8.77 5.86 9.96
N LEU A 31 8.79 5.70 11.29
CA LEU A 31 7.61 5.48 12.12
C LEU A 31 7.21 6.82 12.75
N ILE A 32 6.25 7.50 12.11
CA ILE A 32 5.89 8.89 12.41
C ILE A 32 4.52 8.93 13.07
N GLY A 33 4.50 9.31 14.36
CA GLY A 33 3.26 9.48 15.13
C GLY A 33 2.56 8.17 15.50
N GLU A 34 3.25 7.04 15.40
CA GLU A 34 2.75 5.75 15.87
C GLU A 34 2.91 5.63 17.39
N ARG A 35 2.14 4.73 18.03
CA ARG A 35 2.23 4.53 19.47
C ARG A 35 3.50 3.76 19.83
N GLY A 36 4.14 4.11 20.95
CA GLY A 36 5.38 3.46 21.40
C GLY A 36 5.29 1.93 21.44
N ARG A 37 4.11 1.37 21.85
CA ARG A 37 3.89 -0.08 21.84
C ARG A 37 3.89 -0.67 20.42
N GLU A 38 3.22 -0.02 19.48
CA GLU A 38 3.15 -0.45 18.08
C GLU A 38 4.53 -0.40 17.41
N VAL A 39 5.34 0.62 17.76
CA VAL A 39 6.74 0.72 17.33
C VAL A 39 7.56 -0.47 17.86
N GLN A 40 7.39 -0.82 19.13
CA GLN A 40 8.13 -1.92 19.73
C GLN A 40 7.74 -3.28 19.12
N GLU A 41 6.44 -3.53 18.95
CA GLU A 41 5.90 -4.73 18.29
C GLU A 41 6.45 -4.84 16.85
N PHE A 42 6.43 -3.75 16.08
CA PHE A 42 6.97 -3.73 14.72
C PHE A 42 8.46 -4.07 14.67
N LEU A 43 9.27 -3.50 15.57
CA LEU A 43 10.72 -3.74 15.59
C LEU A 43 11.07 -5.16 16.02
N GLN A 44 10.39 -5.69 17.04
CA GLN A 44 10.74 -6.98 17.66
C GLN A 44 10.07 -8.15 16.96
N ASP A 45 8.76 -8.05 16.67
CA ASP A 45 7.96 -9.18 16.21
C ASP A 45 7.80 -9.20 14.69
N ASP A 46 7.75 -8.03 14.07
CA ASP A 46 7.48 -7.90 12.64
C ASP A 46 8.78 -7.81 11.81
N LEU A 47 9.69 -6.93 12.16
CA LEU A 47 10.95 -6.73 11.44
C LEU A 47 12.01 -7.74 11.87
N GLY A 48 12.12 -7.98 13.18
CA GLY A 48 13.08 -8.91 13.78
C GLY A 48 14.55 -8.53 13.60
N GLU A 49 15.46 -9.35 14.09
CA GLU A 49 16.90 -9.07 14.02
C GLU A 49 17.43 -9.00 12.60
N GLU A 50 16.98 -9.89 11.73
CA GLU A 50 17.43 -9.96 10.33
C GLU A 50 16.98 -8.73 9.52
N GLY A 51 15.72 -8.30 9.68
CA GLY A 51 15.22 -7.08 9.06
C GLY A 51 15.90 -5.83 9.59
N LEU A 52 16.15 -5.76 10.91
CA LEU A 52 16.86 -4.65 11.52
C LEU A 52 18.32 -4.53 11.04
N ALA A 53 19.01 -5.64 10.80
CA ALA A 53 20.40 -5.63 10.36
C ALA A 53 20.62 -4.91 9.01
N ARG A 54 19.58 -4.80 8.18
CA ARG A 54 19.60 -4.11 6.89
C ARG A 54 18.72 -2.87 6.84
N SER A 55 18.34 -2.35 7.99
CA SER A 55 17.42 -1.21 8.08
C SER A 55 17.98 -0.06 8.90
N VAL A 56 17.59 1.16 8.54
CA VAL A 56 17.70 2.34 9.39
C VAL A 56 16.28 2.73 9.80
N VAL A 57 16.02 2.82 11.10
CA VAL A 57 14.69 3.16 11.61
C VAL A 57 14.70 4.52 12.28
N VAL A 58 13.85 5.43 11.80
CA VAL A 58 13.62 6.76 12.40
C VAL A 58 12.27 6.71 13.10
N VAL A 59 12.26 7.03 14.38
CA VAL A 59 11.06 6.97 15.22
C VAL A 59 10.75 8.35 15.81
N ALA A 60 9.49 8.77 15.65
CA ALA A 60 8.90 9.86 16.42
C ALA A 60 7.47 9.45 16.80
N THR A 61 7.27 9.07 18.06
CA THR A 61 6.00 8.54 18.56
C THR A 61 4.91 9.60 18.66
N SER A 62 3.68 9.19 18.91
CA SER A 62 2.51 10.07 18.94
C SER A 62 2.52 11.12 20.04
N ASP A 63 3.31 10.90 21.10
CA ASP A 63 3.53 11.81 22.24
C ASP A 63 4.64 12.85 22.00
N GLU A 64 5.42 12.68 20.92
CA GLU A 64 6.43 13.67 20.55
C GLU A 64 5.81 14.97 20.02
N PRO A 65 6.48 16.14 20.26
CA PRO A 65 6.03 17.41 19.70
C PRO A 65 5.85 17.39 18.17
N ALA A 66 4.89 18.17 17.66
CA ALA A 66 4.60 18.23 16.22
C ALA A 66 5.84 18.54 15.37
N LEU A 67 6.72 19.42 15.81
CA LEU A 67 7.98 19.72 15.12
C LEU A 67 8.90 18.49 15.01
N MET A 68 8.98 17.68 16.06
CA MET A 68 9.79 16.44 16.04
C MET A 68 9.21 15.43 15.07
N ARG A 69 7.89 15.21 15.10
CA ARG A 69 7.21 14.30 14.16
C ARG A 69 7.39 14.76 12.69
N ARG A 70 7.28 16.07 12.44
CA ARG A 70 7.56 16.64 11.12
C ARG A 70 9.02 16.40 10.69
N GLN A 71 9.98 16.71 11.55
CA GLN A 71 11.42 16.57 11.25
C GLN A 71 11.83 15.11 11.06
N ALA A 72 11.25 14.17 11.80
CA ALA A 72 11.50 12.75 11.63
C ALA A 72 11.12 12.26 10.21
N ALA A 73 10.01 12.75 9.64
CA ALA A 73 9.64 12.42 8.26
C ALA A 73 10.68 12.94 7.24
N TYR A 74 11.17 14.17 7.41
CA TYR A 74 12.23 14.71 6.55
C TYR A 74 13.56 14.00 6.75
N LEU A 75 13.90 13.63 7.99
CA LEU A 75 15.12 12.89 8.30
C LEU A 75 15.10 11.51 7.66
N THR A 76 13.95 10.82 7.68
CA THR A 76 13.78 9.52 7.01
C THR A 76 14.18 9.60 5.53
N LEU A 77 13.66 10.60 4.82
CA LEU A 77 14.00 10.79 3.41
C LEU A 77 15.43 11.29 3.19
N ALA A 78 15.97 12.12 4.09
CA ALA A 78 17.37 12.54 3.98
C ALA A 78 18.35 11.36 4.14
N ILE A 79 18.03 10.40 5.01
CA ILE A 79 18.82 9.17 5.15
C ILE A 79 18.66 8.29 3.89
N ALA A 80 17.45 8.18 3.35
CA ALA A 80 17.23 7.45 2.11
C ALA A 80 18.00 8.07 0.93
N GLU A 81 18.01 9.39 0.83
CA GLU A 81 18.78 10.13 -0.18
C GLU A 81 20.29 9.90 -0.03
N TYR A 82 20.80 9.85 1.19
CA TYR A 82 22.21 9.56 1.44
C TYR A 82 22.61 8.21 0.82
N PHE A 83 21.84 7.14 1.06
CA PHE A 83 22.15 5.84 0.49
C PHE A 83 21.93 5.79 -1.02
N ARG A 84 20.90 6.45 -1.55
CA ARG A 84 20.70 6.59 -3.00
C ARG A 84 21.91 7.26 -3.66
N ASP A 85 22.45 8.31 -3.05
CA ASP A 85 23.59 9.05 -3.60
C ASP A 85 24.91 8.26 -3.49
N GLU A 86 24.90 7.16 -2.70
CA GLU A 86 25.94 6.11 -2.66
C GLU A 86 25.64 4.94 -3.65
N ASP A 87 24.81 5.19 -4.66
CA ASP A 87 24.39 4.23 -5.70
C ASP A 87 23.69 2.97 -5.17
N LYS A 88 22.92 3.10 -4.08
CA LYS A 88 22.15 2.00 -3.48
C LYS A 88 20.69 2.01 -3.93
N ASP A 89 20.12 0.82 -4.04
CA ASP A 89 18.69 0.64 -4.12
C ASP A 89 18.08 0.71 -2.73
N VAL A 90 17.29 1.76 -2.48
CA VAL A 90 16.72 2.06 -1.15
C VAL A 90 15.22 1.80 -1.15
N MET A 91 14.75 0.97 -0.21
CA MET A 91 13.35 0.91 0.15
C MET A 91 13.08 1.93 1.26
N CYS A 92 12.35 2.99 0.94
CA CYS A 92 11.93 3.98 1.94
C CYS A 92 10.47 3.74 2.31
N MET A 93 10.20 3.38 3.55
CA MET A 93 8.84 3.22 4.09
C MET A 93 8.54 4.28 5.12
N MET A 94 7.35 4.91 5.03
CA MET A 94 6.91 5.90 6.01
C MET A 94 5.52 5.58 6.54
N ASP A 95 5.44 5.32 7.83
CA ASP A 95 4.19 5.06 8.56
C ASP A 95 4.00 6.13 9.66
N SER A 96 3.17 7.17 9.44
CA SER A 96 2.34 7.41 8.28
C SER A 96 2.42 8.88 7.82
N VAL A 97 2.18 9.10 6.53
CA VAL A 97 2.06 10.44 5.95
C VAL A 97 0.89 11.22 6.57
N THR A 98 -0.18 10.55 6.97
CA THR A 98 -1.31 11.18 7.68
C THR A 98 -0.84 11.81 8.99
N ARG A 99 0.04 11.16 9.74
CA ARG A 99 0.61 11.70 10.99
C ARG A 99 1.54 12.88 10.74
N PHE A 100 2.31 12.85 9.65
CA PHE A 100 3.06 14.02 9.19
C PHE A 100 2.12 15.20 8.87
N ALA A 101 1.03 14.96 8.13
CA ALA A 101 0.04 15.98 7.79
C ALA A 101 -0.63 16.57 9.05
N MET A 102 -0.94 15.71 10.04
CA MET A 102 -1.48 16.17 11.35
C MET A 102 -0.47 17.02 12.12
N ALA A 103 0.81 16.66 12.12
CA ALA A 103 1.86 17.45 12.75
C ALA A 103 2.02 18.81 12.05
N GLN A 104 2.03 18.83 10.72
CA GLN A 104 2.08 20.07 9.94
C GLN A 104 0.86 20.96 10.18
N ARG A 105 -0.36 20.37 10.29
CA ARG A 105 -1.57 21.08 10.66
C ARG A 105 -1.43 21.77 12.03
N GLU A 106 -0.93 21.06 13.03
CA GLU A 106 -0.72 21.58 14.38
C GLU A 106 0.26 22.77 14.37
N ILE A 107 1.34 22.67 13.61
CA ILE A 107 2.31 23.76 13.41
C ILE A 107 1.66 24.96 12.72
N GLY A 108 0.94 24.74 11.62
CA GLY A 108 0.25 25.80 10.87
C GLY A 108 -0.78 26.55 11.71
N LEU A 109 -1.63 25.82 12.45
CA LEU A 109 -2.59 26.42 13.37
C LEU A 109 -1.91 27.24 14.45
N SER A 110 -0.81 26.74 15.04
CA SER A 110 -0.04 27.48 16.03
C SER A 110 0.64 28.74 15.47
N ALA A 111 0.94 28.74 14.16
CA ALA A 111 1.46 29.90 13.44
C ALA A 111 0.36 30.87 12.97
N GLY A 112 -0.92 30.59 13.24
CA GLY A 112 -2.05 31.45 12.87
C GLY A 112 -2.60 31.23 11.46
N GLU A 113 -2.25 30.11 10.79
CA GLU A 113 -2.88 29.79 9.51
C GLU A 113 -4.37 29.47 9.68
N PRO A 114 -5.23 29.92 8.75
CA PRO A 114 -6.65 29.58 8.80
C PRO A 114 -6.87 28.09 8.48
N PRO A 115 -7.75 27.39 9.22
CA PRO A 115 -8.13 26.03 8.89
C PRO A 115 -8.96 25.95 7.61
N THR A 116 -8.74 24.91 6.81
CA THR A 116 -9.50 24.56 5.61
C THR A 116 -10.30 23.28 5.82
N ALA A 117 -10.48 22.45 4.78
CA ALA A 117 -11.21 21.19 4.85
C ALA A 117 -10.68 20.27 5.96
N LYS A 118 -11.58 19.73 6.79
CA LYS A 118 -11.26 18.89 7.97
C LYS A 118 -10.24 19.51 8.94
N GLY A 119 -10.12 20.86 8.94
CA GLY A 119 -9.22 21.59 9.82
C GLY A 119 -7.75 21.57 9.42
N TYR A 120 -7.40 21.07 8.26
CA TYR A 120 -6.04 21.16 7.73
C TYR A 120 -5.72 22.59 7.31
N THR A 121 -4.45 22.98 7.42
CA THR A 121 -3.98 24.31 6.99
C THR A 121 -3.42 24.24 5.58
N PRO A 122 -3.40 25.36 4.82
CA PRO A 122 -2.89 25.38 3.44
C PRO A 122 -1.47 24.83 3.30
N THR A 123 -0.60 25.07 4.28
CA THR A 123 0.79 24.58 4.26
C THR A 123 0.88 23.06 4.27
N VAL A 124 -0.10 22.32 4.80
CA VAL A 124 -0.11 20.85 4.73
C VAL A 124 -0.04 20.39 3.28
N PHE A 125 -0.86 20.96 2.40
CA PHE A 125 -0.94 20.58 0.99
C PHE A 125 0.25 21.07 0.15
N THR A 126 0.99 22.06 0.62
CA THR A 126 2.24 22.46 -0.02
C THR A 126 3.45 21.66 0.44
N GLU A 127 3.42 21.12 1.64
CA GLU A 127 4.52 20.30 2.20
C GLU A 127 4.43 18.82 1.76
N LEU A 128 3.24 18.29 1.52
CA LEU A 128 3.06 16.90 1.06
C LEU A 128 3.81 16.59 -0.24
N PRO A 129 3.68 17.36 -1.34
CA PRO A 129 4.48 17.12 -2.55
C PRO A 129 5.98 17.22 -2.28
N LYS A 130 6.44 18.25 -1.55
CA LYS A 130 7.86 18.45 -1.23
C LYS A 130 8.46 17.26 -0.47
N LEU A 131 7.67 16.58 0.36
CA LEU A 131 8.09 15.39 1.08
C LEU A 131 8.12 14.18 0.15
N LEU A 132 7.01 13.90 -0.53
CA LEU A 132 6.78 12.64 -1.25
C LEU A 132 7.56 12.53 -2.56
N GLU A 133 7.78 13.65 -3.27
CA GLU A 133 8.53 13.70 -4.53
C GLU A 133 10.05 13.51 -4.35
N ARG A 134 10.54 13.46 -3.12
CA ARG A 134 11.95 13.13 -2.83
C ARG A 134 12.28 11.66 -3.08
N ALA A 135 11.27 10.77 -3.06
CA ALA A 135 11.45 9.38 -3.45
C ALA A 135 11.53 9.26 -4.98
N GLY A 136 12.54 8.53 -5.46
CA GLY A 136 12.77 8.33 -6.89
C GLY A 136 14.24 8.11 -7.22
N PRO A 137 14.60 8.10 -8.50
CA PRO A 137 15.98 7.94 -8.96
C PRO A 137 16.83 9.14 -8.56
N GLY A 138 18.12 8.88 -8.31
CA GLY A 138 19.16 9.90 -8.12
C GLY A 138 19.77 10.39 -9.44
N LEU A 139 20.89 11.10 -9.34
CA LEU A 139 21.72 11.45 -10.51
C LEU A 139 22.63 10.30 -10.93
N GLY A 140 22.95 9.37 -10.02
CA GLY A 140 23.69 8.14 -10.23
C GLY A 140 22.78 6.96 -10.58
N GLU A 141 23.24 5.74 -10.24
CA GLU A 141 22.47 4.50 -10.47
C GLU A 141 21.49 4.20 -9.32
N GLY A 142 21.68 4.80 -8.14
CA GLY A 142 20.86 4.56 -6.96
C GLY A 142 19.42 5.07 -7.09
N THR A 143 18.51 4.38 -6.45
CA THR A 143 17.08 4.72 -6.48
C THR A 143 16.43 4.67 -5.10
N ILE A 144 15.33 5.41 -4.90
CA ILE A 144 14.47 5.29 -3.72
C ILE A 144 13.09 4.81 -4.16
N THR A 145 12.75 3.58 -3.77
CA THR A 145 11.39 3.08 -3.86
C THR A 145 10.60 3.49 -2.61
N GLY A 146 9.71 4.48 -2.74
CA GLY A 146 8.92 5.01 -1.63
C GLY A 146 7.61 4.25 -1.43
N ILE A 147 7.37 3.74 -0.22
CA ILE A 147 6.11 3.19 0.26
C ILE A 147 5.58 4.08 1.40
N PHE A 148 4.48 4.75 1.14
CA PHE A 148 3.90 5.75 2.02
C PHE A 148 2.53 5.31 2.50
N THR A 149 2.33 5.15 3.81
CA THR A 149 1.01 4.79 4.32
C THR A 149 0.15 6.02 4.57
N VAL A 150 -1.12 5.87 4.28
CA VAL A 150 -2.16 6.86 4.52
C VAL A 150 -3.26 6.23 5.33
N LEU A 151 -3.54 6.79 6.51
CA LEU A 151 -4.66 6.36 7.34
C LEU A 151 -5.94 6.97 6.78
N VAL A 152 -6.94 6.12 6.56
CA VAL A 152 -8.25 6.50 6.03
C VAL A 152 -9.30 6.20 7.10
N ASP A 153 -9.74 7.23 7.80
CA ASP A 153 -10.73 7.08 8.87
C ASP A 153 -12.10 6.71 8.29
N GLY A 154 -12.70 5.63 8.83
CA GLY A 154 -14.02 5.17 8.41
C GLY A 154 -14.10 4.72 6.95
N ASP A 155 -12.96 4.30 6.36
CA ASP A 155 -12.85 3.94 4.94
C ASP A 155 -13.25 5.09 3.99
N ASP A 156 -13.20 6.35 4.45
CA ASP A 156 -13.45 7.55 3.64
C ASP A 156 -12.23 7.92 2.80
N HIS A 157 -12.14 7.34 1.61
CA HIS A 157 -11.08 7.60 0.65
C HIS A 157 -11.11 9.02 0.04
N ASN A 158 -12.13 9.85 0.34
CA ASN A 158 -12.23 11.24 -0.09
C ASN A 158 -11.69 12.23 0.98
N GLU A 159 -10.98 11.73 1.97
CA GLU A 159 -10.30 12.54 2.96
C GLU A 159 -9.23 13.41 2.27
N PRO A 160 -9.13 14.72 2.60
CA PRO A 160 -8.28 15.67 1.85
C PRO A 160 -6.82 15.27 1.71
N VAL A 161 -6.21 14.69 2.76
CA VAL A 161 -4.82 14.22 2.70
C VAL A 161 -4.72 12.98 1.81
N ALA A 162 -5.69 12.05 1.92
CA ALA A 162 -5.72 10.86 1.08
C ALA A 162 -5.84 11.21 -0.40
N ASP A 163 -6.70 12.16 -0.73
CA ASP A 163 -6.88 12.64 -2.11
C ASP A 163 -5.62 13.34 -2.65
N ALA A 164 -5.02 14.24 -1.86
CA ALA A 164 -3.77 14.91 -2.21
C ALA A 164 -2.63 13.91 -2.46
N VAL A 165 -2.42 12.95 -1.54
CA VAL A 165 -1.37 11.92 -1.67
C VAL A 165 -1.60 11.05 -2.90
N ARG A 166 -2.86 10.68 -3.19
CA ARG A 166 -3.21 9.90 -4.40
C ARG A 166 -2.87 10.67 -5.69
N GLY A 167 -3.01 11.99 -5.68
CA GLY A 167 -2.63 12.85 -6.80
C GLY A 167 -1.12 12.90 -7.04
N ILE A 168 -0.32 12.84 -5.97
CA ILE A 168 1.15 12.95 -6.02
C ILE A 168 1.82 11.63 -6.41
N LEU A 169 1.37 10.50 -5.83
CA LEU A 169 2.04 9.21 -5.98
C LEU A 169 1.69 8.48 -7.28
N ASP A 170 2.61 7.64 -7.78
CA ASP A 170 2.47 6.87 -9.02
C ASP A 170 1.55 5.66 -8.92
N GLY A 171 0.93 5.44 -7.78
CA GLY A 171 -0.02 4.37 -7.57
C GLY A 171 -0.37 4.21 -6.10
N HIS A 172 -1.41 3.42 -5.86
CA HIS A 172 -1.89 3.16 -4.52
C HIS A 172 -2.48 1.75 -4.37
N ILE A 173 -2.27 1.20 -3.20
CA ILE A 173 -2.87 -0.05 -2.72
C ILE A 173 -3.96 0.34 -1.72
N VAL A 174 -5.17 -0.15 -1.94
CA VAL A 174 -6.30 0.05 -1.03
C VAL A 174 -6.50 -1.20 -0.19
N MET A 175 -6.35 -1.08 1.13
CA MET A 175 -6.73 -2.13 2.07
C MET A 175 -8.14 -1.87 2.59
N GLN A 176 -8.99 -2.88 2.54
CA GLN A 176 -10.41 -2.74 2.82
C GLN A 176 -10.84 -3.63 3.99
N ARG A 177 -11.55 -3.03 4.95
CA ARG A 177 -12.03 -3.71 6.16
C ARG A 177 -12.94 -4.90 5.86
N SER A 178 -13.88 -4.78 4.91
CA SER A 178 -14.79 -5.86 4.56
C SER A 178 -14.09 -7.12 4.01
N ILE A 179 -12.89 -6.97 3.44
CA ILE A 179 -12.05 -8.08 3.00
C ILE A 179 -11.38 -8.74 4.22
N ALA A 180 -10.87 -7.94 5.16
CA ALA A 180 -10.30 -8.44 6.41
C ALA A 180 -11.34 -9.20 7.25
N GLU A 181 -12.57 -8.68 7.34
CA GLU A 181 -13.70 -9.30 8.05
C GLU A 181 -14.10 -10.65 7.45
N ARG A 182 -13.86 -10.86 6.15
CA ARG A 182 -14.04 -12.14 5.47
C ARG A 182 -12.83 -13.09 5.65
N GLY A 183 -11.80 -12.68 6.40
CA GLY A 183 -10.61 -13.49 6.69
C GLY A 183 -9.62 -13.63 5.54
N ARG A 184 -9.67 -12.75 4.51
CA ARG A 184 -8.65 -12.70 3.48
C ARG A 184 -7.56 -11.70 3.84
N TYR A 185 -6.32 -12.17 3.92
CA TYR A 185 -5.14 -11.35 4.17
C TYR A 185 -4.06 -11.66 3.12
N PRO A 186 -3.30 -10.62 2.66
CA PRO A 186 -3.51 -9.19 2.94
C PRO A 186 -4.88 -8.70 2.45
N ALA A 187 -5.50 -7.78 3.19
CA ALA A 187 -6.84 -7.28 2.88
C ALA A 187 -6.87 -6.26 1.72
N ILE A 188 -6.15 -6.52 0.65
CA ILE A 188 -5.97 -5.64 -0.50
C ILE A 188 -7.17 -5.75 -1.43
N ASN A 189 -7.82 -4.63 -1.72
CA ASN A 189 -8.82 -4.56 -2.77
C ASN A 189 -8.13 -4.30 -4.12
N ILE A 190 -8.07 -5.33 -4.96
CA ILE A 190 -7.42 -5.28 -6.28
C ILE A 190 -8.11 -4.29 -7.22
N LEU A 191 -9.44 -4.22 -7.19
CA LEU A 191 -10.21 -3.36 -8.10
C LEU A 191 -10.06 -1.87 -7.80
N LYS A 192 -9.90 -1.52 -6.51
CA LYS A 192 -9.69 -0.15 -6.05
C LYS A 192 -8.21 0.27 -6.06
N SER A 193 -7.29 -0.66 -6.22
CA SER A 193 -5.85 -0.40 -6.28
C SER A 193 -5.41 -0.08 -7.71
N VAL A 194 -4.51 0.90 -7.84
CA VAL A 194 -4.06 1.41 -9.14
C VAL A 194 -2.55 1.56 -9.17
N SER A 195 -1.92 1.20 -10.28
CA SER A 195 -0.54 1.54 -10.61
C SER A 195 -0.49 2.36 -11.90
N ARG A 196 0.15 3.53 -11.86
CA ARG A 196 0.40 4.35 -13.05
C ARG A 196 1.61 3.85 -13.84
N THR A 197 2.48 3.06 -13.21
CA THR A 197 3.66 2.50 -13.85
C THR A 197 3.36 1.23 -14.63
N MET A 198 2.31 0.47 -14.27
CA MET A 198 1.82 -0.58 -15.14
C MET A 198 1.19 0.03 -16.42
N PRO A 199 1.38 -0.56 -17.61
CA PRO A 199 2.02 -1.86 -17.89
C PRO A 199 3.54 -1.83 -18.04
N ARG A 200 4.20 -0.67 -17.93
CA ARG A 200 5.64 -0.55 -18.24
C ARG A 200 6.54 -1.33 -17.26
N SER A 201 6.11 -1.48 -16.00
CA SER A 201 6.85 -2.17 -14.95
C SER A 201 6.55 -3.67 -14.87
N ALA A 202 5.65 -4.18 -15.70
CA ALA A 202 5.29 -5.60 -15.74
C ALA A 202 5.82 -6.25 -17.01
N ASP A 203 6.11 -7.56 -16.94
CA ASP A 203 6.43 -8.34 -18.13
C ASP A 203 5.20 -8.37 -19.06
N PRO A 204 5.36 -7.91 -20.33
CA PRO A 204 4.25 -7.86 -21.28
C PRO A 204 3.54 -9.20 -21.50
N ALA A 205 4.23 -10.33 -21.29
CA ALA A 205 3.66 -11.66 -21.44
C ALA A 205 2.49 -11.92 -20.47
N PHE A 206 2.52 -11.35 -19.28
CA PHE A 206 1.51 -11.59 -18.24
C PHE A 206 0.38 -10.55 -18.22
N LEU A 207 0.49 -9.44 -18.96
CA LEU A 207 -0.52 -8.39 -18.97
C LEU A 207 -1.91 -8.86 -19.38
N PRO A 208 -2.09 -9.76 -20.40
CA PRO A 208 -3.40 -10.28 -20.76
C PRO A 208 -4.06 -11.03 -19.58
N SER A 209 -3.30 -11.87 -18.86
CA SER A 209 -3.80 -12.63 -17.72
C SER A 209 -4.20 -11.71 -16.55
N VAL A 210 -3.41 -10.68 -16.26
CA VAL A 210 -3.76 -9.67 -15.25
C VAL A 210 -5.05 -8.93 -15.63
N THR A 211 -5.17 -8.53 -16.90
CA THR A 211 -6.36 -7.82 -17.39
C THR A 211 -7.60 -8.69 -17.28
N ARG A 212 -7.50 -9.97 -17.70
CA ARG A 212 -8.61 -10.93 -17.62
C ARG A 212 -9.02 -11.21 -16.17
N ALA A 213 -8.05 -11.44 -15.27
CA ALA A 213 -8.35 -11.65 -13.87
C ALA A 213 -9.11 -10.46 -13.26
N ARG A 214 -8.68 -9.22 -13.56
CA ARG A 214 -9.39 -8.01 -13.10
C ARG A 214 -10.81 -7.91 -13.66
N GLN A 215 -11.02 -8.25 -14.94
CA GLN A 215 -12.36 -8.27 -15.56
C GLN A 215 -13.27 -9.28 -14.86
N VAL A 216 -12.79 -10.51 -14.66
CA VAL A 216 -13.52 -11.57 -13.94
C VAL A 216 -13.91 -11.12 -12.54
N MET A 217 -12.96 -10.55 -11.79
CA MET A 217 -13.23 -10.03 -10.44
C MET A 217 -14.24 -8.87 -10.46
N ALA A 218 -14.19 -7.98 -11.45
CA ALA A 218 -15.13 -6.88 -11.59
C ALA A 218 -16.54 -7.40 -11.90
N THR A 219 -16.67 -8.33 -12.85
CA THR A 219 -17.95 -8.98 -13.19
C THR A 219 -18.58 -9.66 -11.98
N TYR A 220 -17.76 -10.38 -11.18
CA TYR A 220 -18.26 -10.99 -9.94
C TYR A 220 -18.74 -9.94 -8.95
N ALA A 221 -17.95 -8.88 -8.72
CA ALA A 221 -18.29 -7.81 -7.78
C ALA A 221 -19.60 -7.09 -8.17
N ASP A 222 -19.84 -6.86 -9.46
CA ASP A 222 -21.05 -6.24 -9.97
C ASP A 222 -22.30 -7.13 -9.76
N MET A 223 -22.11 -8.46 -9.74
CA MET A 223 -23.17 -9.45 -9.63
C MET A 223 -23.29 -10.08 -8.24
N GLU A 224 -22.38 -9.77 -7.30
CA GLU A 224 -22.25 -10.43 -5.97
C GLU A 224 -23.60 -10.45 -5.22
N GLU A 225 -24.32 -9.34 -5.24
CA GLU A 225 -25.61 -9.25 -4.52
C GLU A 225 -26.68 -10.17 -5.13
N LEU A 226 -26.78 -10.18 -6.45
CA LEU A 226 -27.75 -11.04 -7.17
C LEU A 226 -27.42 -12.53 -7.00
N ILE A 227 -26.14 -12.87 -7.01
CA ILE A 227 -25.65 -14.24 -6.76
C ILE A 227 -25.99 -14.67 -5.34
N ARG A 228 -25.71 -13.83 -4.35
CA ARG A 228 -25.97 -14.10 -2.94
C ARG A 228 -27.47 -14.27 -2.63
N LEU A 229 -28.32 -13.50 -3.30
CA LEU A 229 -29.76 -13.59 -3.16
C LEU A 229 -30.39 -14.76 -3.95
N GLY A 230 -29.59 -15.51 -4.74
CA GLY A 230 -30.10 -16.57 -5.61
C GLY A 230 -30.92 -16.06 -6.79
N ALA A 231 -30.82 -14.78 -7.11
CA ALA A 231 -31.56 -14.16 -8.22
C ALA A 231 -30.87 -14.35 -9.58
N TYR A 232 -29.57 -14.71 -9.59
CA TYR A 232 -28.88 -15.05 -10.82
C TYR A 232 -29.20 -16.48 -11.26
N ARG A 233 -29.53 -16.66 -12.55
CA ARG A 233 -29.77 -17.98 -13.14
C ARG A 233 -28.52 -18.41 -13.91
N ALA A 234 -27.93 -19.54 -13.54
CA ALA A 234 -26.79 -20.14 -14.24
C ALA A 234 -27.13 -20.38 -15.72
N GLY A 235 -26.17 -20.10 -16.60
CA GLY A 235 -26.33 -20.19 -18.06
C GLY A 235 -26.94 -18.97 -18.73
N SER A 236 -27.33 -17.92 -17.97
CA SER A 236 -27.90 -16.69 -18.56
C SER A 236 -26.84 -15.73 -19.09
N SER A 237 -25.62 -15.76 -18.55
CA SER A 237 -24.47 -15.01 -19.06
C SER A 237 -23.18 -15.83 -18.89
N PRO A 238 -22.51 -16.20 -19.99
CA PRO A 238 -21.23 -16.92 -19.91
C PRO A 238 -20.15 -16.21 -19.10
N GLU A 239 -20.15 -14.87 -19.14
CA GLU A 239 -19.16 -14.05 -18.41
C GLU A 239 -19.39 -14.09 -16.90
N VAL A 240 -20.65 -14.08 -16.47
CA VAL A 240 -21.02 -14.19 -15.06
C VAL A 240 -20.79 -15.62 -14.54
N ASP A 241 -21.12 -16.63 -15.34
CA ASP A 241 -20.85 -18.03 -15.00
C ASP A 241 -19.34 -18.29 -14.84
N GLU A 242 -18.52 -17.69 -15.70
CA GLU A 242 -17.06 -17.72 -15.56
C GLU A 242 -16.60 -17.02 -14.30
N ALA A 243 -17.14 -15.84 -14.01
CA ALA A 243 -16.78 -15.07 -12.81
C ALA A 243 -17.12 -15.82 -11.53
N ILE A 244 -18.25 -16.51 -11.47
CA ILE A 244 -18.65 -17.35 -10.35
C ILE A 244 -17.65 -18.51 -10.15
N ARG A 245 -17.26 -19.18 -11.22
CA ARG A 245 -16.33 -20.33 -11.16
C ARG A 245 -14.93 -19.94 -10.73
N LEU A 246 -14.45 -18.77 -11.20
CA LEU A 246 -13.09 -18.29 -10.93
C LEU A 246 -12.95 -17.51 -9.61
N HIS A 247 -14.06 -17.12 -9.00
CA HIS A 247 -14.04 -16.29 -7.79
C HIS A 247 -13.24 -16.93 -6.65
N GLU A 248 -13.59 -18.15 -6.23
CA GLU A 248 -12.91 -18.81 -5.10
C GLU A 248 -11.44 -19.16 -5.40
N PRO A 249 -11.07 -19.68 -6.60
CA PRO A 249 -9.66 -19.83 -6.98
C PRO A 249 -8.86 -18.52 -6.93
N LEU A 250 -9.42 -17.39 -7.41
CA LEU A 250 -8.76 -16.09 -7.36
C LEU A 250 -8.66 -15.54 -5.93
N GLU A 251 -9.70 -15.68 -5.10
CA GLU A 251 -9.67 -15.30 -3.69
C GLU A 251 -8.63 -16.12 -2.92
N THR A 252 -8.48 -17.41 -3.23
CA THR A 252 -7.44 -18.28 -2.64
C THR A 252 -6.05 -17.84 -3.07
N PHE A 253 -5.86 -17.52 -4.36
CA PHE A 253 -4.60 -17.02 -4.91
C PHE A 253 -4.15 -15.72 -4.25
N LEU A 254 -5.09 -14.84 -3.89
CA LEU A 254 -4.82 -13.55 -3.26
C LEU A 254 -4.51 -13.65 -1.76
N ARG A 255 -4.65 -14.82 -1.14
CA ARG A 255 -4.24 -15.06 0.25
C ARG A 255 -2.75 -15.28 0.33
N GLN A 256 -2.13 -14.68 1.33
CA GLN A 256 -0.70 -14.85 1.61
C GLN A 256 -0.47 -14.77 3.13
N GLY A 257 0.17 -15.79 3.70
CA GLY A 257 0.59 -15.76 5.09
C GLY A 257 1.72 -14.76 5.31
N LYS A 258 1.86 -14.23 6.54
CA LYS A 258 2.88 -13.22 6.86
C LYS A 258 4.33 -13.69 6.62
N ASP A 259 4.56 -14.99 6.71
CA ASP A 259 5.89 -15.60 6.53
C ASP A 259 6.03 -16.28 5.15
N GLU A 260 5.01 -16.16 4.29
CA GLU A 260 5.01 -16.70 2.94
C GLU A 260 5.65 -15.72 1.97
N SER A 261 6.57 -16.22 1.13
CA SER A 261 7.21 -15.46 0.06
C SER A 261 7.02 -16.18 -1.26
N THR A 262 6.61 -15.46 -2.29
CA THR A 262 6.43 -15.98 -3.65
C THR A 262 7.06 -15.03 -4.64
N GLY A 263 7.95 -15.55 -5.49
CA GLY A 263 8.56 -14.75 -6.55
C GLY A 263 7.53 -14.29 -7.58
N ILE A 264 7.72 -13.09 -8.13
CA ILE A 264 6.77 -12.45 -9.05
C ILE A 264 6.45 -13.33 -10.28
N GLY A 265 7.45 -13.98 -10.87
CA GLY A 265 7.25 -14.86 -12.02
C GLY A 265 6.45 -16.12 -11.69
N GLU A 266 6.57 -16.65 -10.47
CA GLU A 266 5.75 -17.76 -10.00
C GLU A 266 4.32 -17.32 -9.76
N GLY A 267 4.12 -16.15 -9.15
CA GLY A 267 2.81 -15.58 -8.96
C GLY A 267 2.04 -15.43 -10.28
N TYR A 268 2.68 -14.90 -11.32
CA TYR A 268 2.06 -14.79 -12.64
C TYR A 268 1.73 -16.15 -13.26
N ARG A 269 2.61 -17.14 -13.17
CA ARG A 269 2.35 -18.49 -13.69
C ARG A 269 1.16 -19.15 -12.97
N ARG A 270 1.05 -18.99 -11.66
CA ARG A 270 -0.11 -19.49 -10.88
C ARG A 270 -1.41 -18.80 -11.33
N LEU A 271 -1.38 -17.50 -11.57
CA LEU A 271 -2.53 -16.75 -12.09
C LEU A 271 -2.98 -17.29 -13.46
N GLU A 272 -2.04 -17.53 -14.38
CA GLU A 272 -2.33 -18.10 -15.69
C GLU A 272 -2.95 -19.50 -15.57
N GLN A 273 -2.42 -20.36 -14.72
CA GLN A 273 -2.97 -21.70 -14.47
C GLN A 273 -4.43 -21.63 -13.99
N ILE A 274 -4.75 -20.71 -13.05
CA ILE A 274 -6.12 -20.53 -12.59
C ILE A 274 -7.05 -20.14 -13.74
N LEU A 275 -6.61 -19.24 -14.61
CA LEU A 275 -7.42 -18.77 -15.74
C LEU A 275 -7.55 -19.83 -16.85
N GLN A 276 -6.57 -20.73 -17.03
CA GLN A 276 -6.55 -21.78 -18.07
C GLN A 276 -7.25 -23.05 -17.65
N THR A 277 -7.31 -23.41 -16.38
CA THR A 277 -7.85 -24.69 -15.86
C THR A 277 -9.29 -24.94 -16.34
N LEU A 278 -9.97 -23.96 -16.88
CA LEU A 278 -11.37 -24.02 -17.33
C LEU A 278 -11.58 -23.98 -18.85
N GLU A 279 -10.52 -23.86 -19.65
CA GLU A 279 -10.62 -24.03 -21.12
C GLU A 279 -10.63 -25.51 -21.51
N THR A 280 -10.16 -26.39 -20.59
CA THR A 280 -10.00 -27.85 -20.85
C THR A 280 -11.25 -28.66 -20.47
N GLU A 281 -12.24 -28.06 -19.80
CA GLU A 281 -13.50 -28.73 -19.40
C GLU A 281 -14.69 -28.39 -20.33
N ARG A 282 -14.43 -27.81 -21.47
CA ARG A 282 -15.38 -27.65 -22.60
C ARG A 282 -15.11 -28.74 -23.62
#